data_cb92fd77e3b30dab58a6772aad6de25c
#
_entry.id   cb92fd77e3b30dab58a6772aad6de25c
#
_cell.length_a   1.000
_cell.length_b   1.000
_cell.length_c   1.000
_cell.angle_alpha   90.00
_cell.angle_beta   90.00
_cell.angle_gamma   90.00
#
_symmetry.space_group_name_H-M   'P 1'
#
loop_
_entity.id
_entity.type
_entity.pdbx_description
1 polymer ?
#
loop_
_entity_poly.entity_id
_entity_poly.type
_entity_poly.pdbx_seq_one_letter_code
_entity_poly.pdbx_strand_id
1 'polypeptide(L)'
;MKSKIKKIWLCKWKDITGSADWSSPERAAKEEPAICYTVGFIVHQDKHKTIFSNEFSLVDPAEIGNRTVIPNSVIVKKTLIHTIKEGGKHGM
;
A
#
# COMPACT_ATOMS: atom_id res chain seq x y z
N MET A 1 -15.05 9.74 0.06
CA MET A 1 -14.37 8.58 0.59
C MET A 1 -14.87 7.25 0.02
N LYS A 2 -16.15 7.11 -0.18
CA LYS A 2 -16.70 5.86 -0.72
C LYS A 2 -16.05 5.43 -2.02
N SER A 3 -15.81 6.36 -2.94
CA SER A 3 -15.22 6.00 -4.23
C SER A 3 -13.81 5.44 -4.09
N LYS A 4 -13.04 5.90 -3.09
CA LYS A 4 -11.68 5.43 -2.88
C LYS A 4 -11.62 4.02 -2.35
N ILE A 5 -12.56 3.66 -1.48
CA ILE A 5 -12.55 2.34 -0.87
C ILE A 5 -13.20 1.28 -1.74
N LYS A 6 -13.65 1.65 -2.93
CA LYS A 6 -14.19 0.69 -3.90
C LYS A 6 -13.14 0.13 -4.83
N LYS A 7 -11.94 0.64 -4.78
CA LYS A 7 -10.86 0.22 -5.68
C LYS A 7 -9.78 -0.49 -4.89
N ILE A 8 -9.38 -1.63 -5.39
CA ILE A 8 -8.32 -2.44 -4.77
C ILE A 8 -7.06 -2.29 -5.62
N TRP A 9 -5.98 -1.93 -4.96
CA TRP A 9 -4.72 -1.65 -5.61
C TRP A 9 -3.63 -2.62 -5.18
N LEU A 10 -2.72 -2.90 -6.10
CA LEU A 10 -1.47 -3.58 -5.82
C LEU A 10 -0.38 -2.53 -5.90
N CYS A 11 0.37 -2.35 -4.83
CA CYS A 11 1.45 -1.39 -4.78
C CYS A 11 2.78 -2.12 -4.66
N LYS A 12 3.65 -1.91 -5.63
CA LYS A 12 5.02 -2.40 -5.60
C LYS A 12 5.91 -1.28 -5.07
N TRP A 13 6.69 -1.55 -4.05
CA TRP A 13 7.54 -0.54 -3.45
C TRP A 13 8.84 -1.13 -2.94
N LYS A 14 9.82 -0.27 -2.68
CA LYS A 14 11.15 -0.67 -2.22
C LYS A 14 11.31 -0.35 -0.76
N ASP A 15 11.69 -1.34 0.03
CA ASP A 15 11.92 -1.16 1.44
C ASP A 15 13.42 -1.09 1.72
N ILE A 16 13.74 -0.48 2.84
CA ILE A 16 15.12 -0.38 3.31
C ILE A 16 15.55 -1.76 3.79
N THR A 17 16.78 -2.14 3.44
CA THR A 17 17.38 -3.36 3.96
C THR A 17 18.64 -3.01 4.70
N GLY A 18 19.01 -3.85 5.65
CA GLY A 18 20.21 -3.65 6.41
C GLY A 18 20.73 -4.98 6.92
N SER A 19 21.98 -4.97 7.36
CA SER A 19 22.61 -6.15 7.92
C SER A 19 23.64 -5.73 8.95
N ALA A 20 23.72 -6.49 10.04
CA ALA A 20 24.75 -6.29 11.05
C ALA A 20 26.02 -7.09 10.73
N ASP A 21 25.98 -7.91 9.69
CA ASP A 21 27.11 -8.75 9.32
C ASP A 21 28.22 -7.94 8.66
N TRP A 22 29.43 -8.40 8.83
CA TRP A 22 30.57 -7.81 8.16
C TRP A 22 30.60 -8.24 6.70
N SER A 23 30.99 -7.31 5.83
CA SER A 23 31.06 -7.57 4.41
C SER A 23 32.15 -6.72 3.78
N SER A 24 32.62 -7.14 2.61
CA SER A 24 33.53 -6.30 1.84
C SER A 24 32.74 -5.21 1.13
N PRO A 25 33.38 -4.07 0.81
CA PRO A 25 32.71 -3.02 0.04
C PRO A 25 32.18 -3.54 -1.31
N GLU A 26 32.90 -4.47 -1.95
CA GLU A 26 32.48 -5.02 -3.23
C GLU A 26 31.17 -5.82 -3.11
N ARG A 27 31.05 -6.60 -2.04
CA ARG A 27 29.82 -7.37 -1.81
C ARG A 27 28.68 -6.46 -1.38
N ALA A 28 28.97 -5.49 -0.53
CA ALA A 28 27.95 -4.55 -0.07
C ALA A 28 27.37 -3.75 -1.23
N ALA A 29 28.17 -3.43 -2.22
CA ALA A 29 27.72 -2.67 -3.39
C ALA A 29 26.68 -3.41 -4.22
N LYS A 30 26.55 -4.72 -4.04
CA LYS A 30 25.56 -5.53 -4.78
C LYS A 30 24.24 -5.68 -4.05
N GLU A 31 24.16 -5.18 -2.83
CA GLU A 31 22.92 -5.27 -2.08
C GLU A 31 21.89 -4.32 -2.63
N GLU A 32 20.64 -4.77 -2.62
CA GLU A 32 19.51 -4.03 -3.18
C GLU A 32 18.42 -3.87 -2.13
N PRO A 33 17.62 -2.79 -2.22
CA PRO A 33 16.44 -2.68 -1.38
C PRO A 33 15.48 -3.83 -1.64
N ALA A 34 14.77 -4.23 -0.62
CA ALA A 34 13.78 -5.30 -0.76
C ALA A 34 12.60 -4.79 -1.60
N ILE A 35 12.11 -5.64 -2.49
CA ILE A 35 10.89 -5.34 -3.25
C ILE A 35 9.72 -5.88 -2.44
N CYS A 36 8.79 -5.02 -2.14
CA CYS A 36 7.62 -5.36 -1.35
C CYS A 36 6.34 -5.07 -2.12
N TYR A 37 5.29 -5.80 -1.79
CA TYR A 37 3.99 -5.60 -2.40
C TYR A 37 2.95 -5.42 -1.31
N THR A 38 2.10 -4.43 -1.49
CA THR A 38 0.98 -4.16 -0.59
C THR A 38 -0.30 -4.15 -1.41
N VAL A 39 -1.30 -4.84 -0.92
CA VAL A 39 -2.62 -4.88 -1.55
C VAL A 39 -3.62 -4.23 -0.62
N GLY A 40 -4.45 -3.35 -1.15
CA GLY A 40 -5.48 -2.74 -0.34
C GLY A 40 -6.17 -1.57 -1.02
N PHE A 41 -7.01 -0.92 -0.23
CA PHE A 41 -7.70 0.30 -0.65
C PHE A 41 -6.81 1.49 -0.34
N ILE A 42 -6.80 2.48 -1.21
CA ILE A 42 -6.11 3.74 -0.93
C ILE A 42 -7.08 4.61 -0.16
N VAL A 43 -6.77 4.88 1.10
CA VAL A 43 -7.62 5.67 1.96
C VAL A 43 -7.17 7.12 2.08
N HIS A 44 -5.93 7.39 1.69
CA HIS A 44 -5.39 8.75 1.63
C HIS A 44 -4.21 8.77 0.68
N GLN A 45 -4.06 9.84 -0.06
CA GLN A 45 -2.93 10.02 -0.94
C GLN A 45 -2.65 11.50 -1.08
N ASP A 46 -1.41 11.90 -0.86
CA ASP A 46 -0.99 13.27 -1.10
C ASP A 46 0.38 13.22 -1.79
N LYS A 47 1.06 14.36 -1.89
CA LYS A 47 2.33 14.41 -2.61
C LYS A 47 3.47 13.70 -1.88
N HIS A 48 3.29 13.38 -0.60
CA HIS A 48 4.34 12.77 0.20
C HIS A 48 4.12 11.29 0.42
N LYS A 49 2.88 10.86 0.57
CA LYS A 49 2.59 9.50 0.99
C LYS A 49 1.30 8.97 0.42
N THR A 50 1.19 7.65 0.42
CA THR A 50 -0.03 6.93 0.10
C THR A 50 -0.31 6.00 1.27
N ILE A 51 -1.54 6.00 1.76
CA ILE A 51 -1.95 5.17 2.88
C ILE A 51 -2.93 4.12 2.37
N PHE A 52 -2.58 2.86 2.60
CA PHE A 52 -3.41 1.72 2.23
C PHE A 52 -4.07 1.14 3.46
N SER A 53 -5.25 0.59 3.28
CA SER A 53 -5.93 -0.20 4.32
C SER A 53 -6.54 -1.42 3.65
N ASN A 54 -6.54 -2.56 4.34
CA ASN A 54 -7.21 -3.74 3.81
C ASN A 54 -8.45 -4.11 4.63
N GLU A 55 -8.84 -3.25 5.56
CA GLU A 55 -10.05 -3.43 6.35
C GLU A 55 -10.73 -2.10 6.59
N PHE A 56 -12.04 -2.08 6.48
CA PHE A 56 -12.79 -0.90 6.87
C PHE A 56 -14.17 -1.30 7.33
N SER A 57 -14.75 -0.46 8.18
CA SER A 57 -16.11 -0.60 8.66
C SER A 57 -16.87 0.65 8.28
N LEU A 58 -18.08 0.46 7.78
CA LEU A 58 -18.96 1.58 7.47
C LEU A 58 -20.00 1.80 8.56
N VAL A 59 -19.84 1.10 9.67
CA VAL A 59 -20.68 1.35 10.84
C VAL A 59 -20.27 2.69 11.45
N ASP A 60 -21.23 3.41 11.96
CA ASP A 60 -20.98 4.74 12.50
C ASP A 60 -20.32 4.66 13.91
N PRO A 61 -19.14 5.30 14.12
CA PRO A 61 -18.36 6.00 13.10
C PRO A 61 -17.61 5.04 12.21
N ALA A 62 -17.44 5.41 10.95
CA ALA A 62 -16.68 4.61 10.00
C ALA A 62 -15.20 4.61 10.39
N GLU A 63 -14.57 3.45 10.29
CA GLU A 63 -13.17 3.30 10.66
C GLU A 63 -12.43 2.43 9.65
N ILE A 64 -11.14 2.62 9.61
CA ILE A 64 -10.25 1.81 8.77
C ILE A 64 -9.21 1.13 9.66
N GLY A 65 -8.82 -0.08 9.28
CA GLY A 65 -7.82 -0.85 10.01
C GLY A 65 -6.68 -1.31 9.12
N ASN A 66 -5.70 -1.97 9.73
CA ASN A 66 -4.53 -2.50 9.02
C ASN A 66 -3.95 -1.51 8.03
N ARG A 67 -3.52 -0.37 8.53
CA ARG A 67 -3.02 0.71 7.69
C ARG A 67 -1.54 0.56 7.43
N THR A 68 -1.15 0.85 6.19
CA THR A 68 0.25 0.91 5.79
C THR A 68 0.49 2.26 5.15
N VAL A 69 1.44 3.01 5.69
CA VAL A 69 1.80 4.33 5.16
C VAL A 69 3.08 4.17 4.37
N ILE A 70 3.03 4.45 3.08
CA ILE A 70 4.17 4.27 2.20
C ILE A 70 4.57 5.63 1.61
N PRO A 71 5.83 6.08 1.83
CA PRO A 71 6.30 7.30 1.18
C PRO A 71 6.25 7.13 -0.34
N ASN A 72 5.75 8.15 -1.03
CA ASN A 72 5.64 8.05 -2.49
C ASN A 72 7.00 7.85 -3.17
N SER A 73 8.07 8.34 -2.54
CA SER A 73 9.40 8.23 -3.11
C SER A 73 9.89 6.79 -3.25
N VAL A 74 9.32 5.85 -2.51
CA VAL A 74 9.72 4.44 -2.60
C VAL A 74 8.73 3.60 -3.39
N ILE A 75 7.64 4.19 -3.86
CA ILE A 75 6.66 3.47 -4.66
C ILE A 75 7.17 3.32 -6.08
N VAL A 76 7.21 2.09 -6.56
CA VAL A 76 7.62 1.78 -7.92
C VAL A 76 6.43 1.83 -8.86
N LYS A 77 5.31 1.21 -8.47
CA LYS A 77 4.15 1.13 -9.33
C LYS A 77 2.90 0.82 -8.51
N LYS A 78 1.79 1.46 -8.89
CA LYS A 78 0.47 1.15 -8.35
C LYS A 78 -0.38 0.61 -9.49
N THR A 79 -0.95 -0.57 -9.29
CA THR A 79 -1.78 -1.22 -10.30
C THR A 79 -3.18 -1.42 -9.74
N LEU A 80 -4.18 -0.94 -10.47
CA LEU A 80 -5.57 -1.18 -10.08
C LEU A 80 -5.90 -2.64 -10.37
N ILE A 81 -6.27 -3.38 -9.34
CA ILE A 81 -6.60 -4.80 -9.48
C ILE A 81 -8.09 -4.98 -9.77
N HIS A 82 -8.91 -4.27 -9.03
CA HIS A 82 -10.34 -4.49 -9.11
C HIS A 82 -11.10 -3.27 -8.61
N THR A 83 -12.24 -3.02 -9.21
CA THR A 83 -13.17 -2.00 -8.73
C THR A 83 -14.41 -2.72 -8.24
N ILE A 84 -14.74 -2.52 -6.97
CA ILE A 84 -15.92 -3.14 -6.39
C ILE A 84 -17.15 -2.39 -6.88
N LYS A 85 -18.07 -3.10 -7.50
CA LYS A 85 -19.32 -2.50 -7.95
C LYS A 85 -20.32 -2.53 -6.81
N GLU A 86 -21.06 -1.46 -6.69
CA GLU A 86 -22.13 -1.46 -5.72
C GLU A 86 -23.21 -2.42 -6.18
N GLY A 87 -23.80 -3.12 -5.23
CA GLY A 87 -24.81 -4.11 -5.50
C GLY A 87 -26.19 -3.53 -5.77
N GLY A 88 -26.24 -2.30 -6.22
CA GLY A 88 -27.51 -1.67 -6.48
C GLY A 88 -28.37 -1.62 -5.23
N LYS A 89 -29.57 -2.09 -5.32
CA LYS A 89 -30.49 -2.01 -4.20
C LYS A 89 -30.04 -2.78 -2.98
N HIS A 90 -29.25 -3.79 -3.18
CA HIS A 90 -28.85 -4.65 -2.07
C HIS A 90 -27.75 -4.02 -1.23
N GLY A 91 -27.11 -3.02 -1.75
CA GLY A 91 -26.12 -2.29 -0.98
C GLY A 91 -24.98 -3.13 -0.45
N MET A 92 -24.76 -4.23 -1.02
CA MET A 92 -23.80 -5.19 -0.48
C MET A 92 -22.43 -4.89 -0.94
#